data_d038c5fbeea10f73fb69cf4083ca2b48
#
_entry.id   d038c5fbeea10f73fb69cf4083ca2b48
#
_cell.length_a   1.000
_cell.length_b   1.000
_cell.length_c   1.000
_cell.angle_alpha   90.00
_cell.angle_beta   90.00
_cell.angle_gamma   90.00
#
_symmetry.space_group_name_H-M   'P 1'
#
loop_
_entity.id
_entity.type
_entity.pdbx_description
1 polymer ?
#
loop_
_entity_poly.entity_id
_entity_poly.type
_entity_poly.pdbx_seq_one_letter_code
_entity_poly.pdbx_strand_id
1 'polypeptide(L)'
;MDRQDFETELKRDGYDEIVTGTTQGPKHNAEHSHPYDVKAMVMEGAITLAWEGRTQTFRPGDILTMARGCPHTETFGPEGAVTLVGRKH
;
A
#
# COMPACT_ATOMS: atom_id res chain seq x y z
N MET A 1 0.98 5.13 14.58
CA MET A 1 1.77 3.88 14.66
C MET A 1 3.09 4.12 13.96
N ASP A 2 4.20 3.80 14.57
CA ASP A 2 5.48 3.93 13.90
C ASP A 2 5.82 2.69 13.07
N ARG A 3 6.92 2.77 12.32
CA ARG A 3 7.34 1.70 11.41
C ARG A 3 7.53 0.36 12.14
N GLN A 4 8.18 0.38 13.30
CA GLN A 4 8.46 -0.84 14.04
C GLN A 4 7.18 -1.51 14.54
N ASP A 5 6.25 -0.72 15.04
CA ASP A 5 4.96 -1.22 15.53
C ASP A 5 4.17 -1.86 14.39
N PHE A 6 4.17 -1.22 13.22
CA PHE A 6 3.47 -1.75 12.05
C PHE A 6 4.11 -3.04 11.55
N GLU A 7 5.44 -3.09 11.53
CA GLU A 7 6.15 -4.32 11.13
C GLU A 7 5.83 -5.47 12.07
N THR A 8 5.78 -5.20 13.38
CA THR A 8 5.39 -6.20 14.38
C THR A 8 3.97 -6.70 14.15
N GLU A 9 3.04 -5.77 13.84
CA GLU A 9 1.66 -6.13 13.54
C GLU A 9 1.57 -7.02 12.29
N LEU A 10 2.31 -6.70 11.24
CA LEU A 10 2.33 -7.50 10.03
C LEU A 10 2.80 -8.93 10.30
N LYS A 11 3.87 -9.08 11.08
CA LYS A 11 4.39 -10.41 11.44
C LYS A 11 3.39 -11.20 12.27
N ARG A 12 2.76 -10.55 13.26
CA ARG A 12 1.74 -11.17 14.08
C ARG A 12 0.56 -11.67 13.25
N ASP A 13 0.18 -10.90 12.21
CA ASP A 13 -0.97 -11.23 11.38
C ASP A 13 -0.64 -12.16 10.22
N GLY A 14 0.58 -12.68 10.16
CA GLY A 14 0.96 -13.71 9.20
C GLY A 14 1.37 -13.22 7.82
N TYR A 15 1.74 -11.94 7.70
CA TYR A 15 2.27 -11.44 6.43
C TYR A 15 3.69 -11.95 6.25
N ASP A 16 3.87 -12.84 5.27
CA ASP A 16 5.10 -13.59 5.09
C ASP A 16 6.19 -12.84 4.31
N GLU A 17 5.83 -11.71 3.71
CA GLU A 17 6.78 -10.86 3.01
C GLU A 17 6.59 -9.41 3.48
N ILE A 18 7.67 -8.75 3.90
CA ILE A 18 7.63 -7.36 4.36
C ILE A 18 8.74 -6.61 3.63
N VAL A 19 8.36 -5.59 2.86
CA VAL A 19 9.30 -4.80 2.07
C VAL A 19 9.02 -3.32 2.19
N THR A 20 10.03 -2.49 1.95
CA THR A 20 9.85 -1.06 1.80
C THR A 20 9.73 -0.75 0.32
N GLY A 21 8.60 -0.15 -0.08
CA GLY A 21 8.37 0.27 -1.45
C GLY A 21 8.63 1.76 -1.59
N THR A 22 9.35 2.14 -2.63
CA THR A 22 9.57 3.55 -2.97
C THR A 22 9.12 3.76 -4.40
N THR A 23 8.19 4.69 -4.59
CA THR A 23 7.68 5.02 -5.92
C THR A 23 7.92 6.51 -6.18
N GLN A 24 8.60 6.81 -7.27
CA GLN A 24 8.77 8.20 -7.69
C GLN A 24 7.51 8.65 -8.42
N GLY A 25 7.11 9.90 -8.18
CA GLY A 25 5.96 10.48 -8.85
C GLY A 25 6.35 11.54 -9.86
N PRO A 26 5.38 12.07 -10.59
CA PRO A 26 4.02 11.56 -10.65
C PRO A 26 3.95 10.23 -11.40
N LYS A 27 3.04 9.36 -11.01
CA LYS A 27 2.89 8.06 -11.63
C LYS A 27 1.45 7.57 -11.52
N HIS A 28 1.00 6.85 -12.54
CA HIS A 28 -0.30 6.17 -12.53
C HIS A 28 -0.10 4.72 -12.96
N ASN A 29 -0.51 3.80 -12.11
CA ASN A 29 -0.54 2.38 -12.45
C ASN A 29 -1.96 2.00 -12.85
N ALA A 30 -2.09 1.48 -14.08
CA ALA A 30 -3.37 1.04 -14.61
C ALA A 30 -3.95 -0.10 -13.77
N GLU A 31 -5.23 -0.38 -13.96
CA GLU A 31 -5.93 -1.42 -13.19
C GLU A 31 -5.19 -2.75 -13.25
N HIS A 32 -4.95 -3.31 -12.08
CA HIS A 32 -4.29 -4.59 -11.90
C HIS A 32 -4.73 -5.21 -10.57
N SER A 33 -4.42 -6.48 -10.39
CA SER A 33 -4.64 -7.18 -9.12
C SER A 33 -3.41 -7.99 -8.76
N HIS A 34 -3.38 -8.46 -7.51
CA HIS A 34 -2.27 -9.28 -7.03
C HIS A 34 -2.77 -10.64 -6.54
N PRO A 35 -1.96 -11.71 -6.68
CA PRO A 35 -2.34 -13.04 -6.16
C PRO A 35 -2.05 -13.19 -4.66
N TYR A 36 -1.98 -12.09 -3.92
CA TYR A 36 -1.72 -12.06 -2.48
C TYR A 36 -2.45 -10.91 -1.82
N ASP A 37 -2.65 -10.99 -0.51
CA ASP A 37 -3.21 -9.89 0.28
C ASP A 37 -2.12 -8.85 0.57
N VAL A 38 -2.49 -7.59 0.56
CA VAL A 38 -1.58 -6.47 0.84
C VAL A 38 -2.10 -5.68 2.04
N LYS A 39 -1.18 -5.33 2.95
CA LYS A 39 -1.44 -4.36 4.00
C LYS A 39 -0.22 -3.45 4.07
N ALA A 40 -0.41 -2.15 3.90
CA ALA A 40 0.70 -1.21 3.81
C ALA A 40 0.43 0.04 4.63
N MET A 41 1.51 0.63 5.15
CA MET A 41 1.45 1.93 5.80
C MET A 41 2.23 2.93 4.96
N VAL A 42 1.62 4.09 4.70
CA VAL A 42 2.31 5.18 4.01
C VAL A 42 3.27 5.84 5.00
N MET A 43 4.53 5.93 4.61
CA MET A 43 5.59 6.55 5.42
C MET A 43 5.84 7.99 4.98
N GLU A 44 5.85 8.24 3.66
CA GLU A 44 6.09 9.55 3.07
C GLU A 44 5.25 9.68 1.81
N GLY A 45 4.90 10.92 1.45
CA GLY A 45 4.14 11.20 0.24
C GLY A 45 2.69 10.80 0.38
N ALA A 46 2.08 10.36 -0.71
CA ALA A 46 0.68 9.93 -0.72
C ALA A 46 0.42 8.98 -1.88
N ILE A 47 -0.58 8.12 -1.69
CA ILE A 47 -1.04 7.22 -2.75
C ILE A 47 -2.57 7.28 -2.81
N THR A 48 -3.11 7.41 -4.01
CA THR A 48 -4.55 7.37 -4.25
C THR A 48 -4.90 6.04 -4.89
N LEU A 49 -5.77 5.29 -4.23
CA LEU A 49 -6.27 4.01 -4.76
C LEU A 49 -7.70 4.18 -5.24
N ALA A 50 -8.03 3.52 -6.35
CA ALA A 50 -9.39 3.41 -6.84
C ALA A 50 -9.73 1.93 -7.00
N TRP A 51 -10.81 1.48 -6.37
CA TRP A 51 -11.27 0.09 -6.43
C TRP A 51 -12.78 0.04 -6.15
N GLU A 52 -13.47 -0.88 -6.81
CA GLU A 52 -14.91 -1.14 -6.58
C GLU A 52 -15.76 0.15 -6.56
N GLY A 53 -15.48 1.08 -7.48
CA GLY A 53 -16.19 2.35 -7.56
C GLY A 53 -15.84 3.36 -6.46
N ARG A 54 -14.82 3.06 -5.65
CA ARG A 54 -14.35 3.93 -4.58
C ARG A 54 -13.00 4.54 -4.93
N THR A 55 -12.72 5.71 -4.38
CA THR A 55 -11.41 6.36 -4.51
C THR A 55 -11.03 6.91 -3.14
N GLN A 56 -9.81 6.62 -2.71
CA GLN A 56 -9.31 7.10 -1.42
C GLN A 56 -7.84 7.44 -1.51
N THR A 57 -7.46 8.57 -0.90
CA THR A 57 -6.05 8.99 -0.80
C THR A 57 -5.53 8.65 0.60
N PHE A 58 -4.37 8.00 0.63
CA PHE A 58 -3.69 7.60 1.86
C PHE A 58 -2.45 8.47 2.02
N ARG A 59 -2.26 9.03 3.21
CA ARG A 59 -1.18 9.96 3.58
C ARG A 59 -0.32 9.35 4.68
N PRO A 60 0.82 9.96 5.03
CA PRO A 60 1.70 9.41 6.06
C PRO A 60 0.96 9.03 7.34
N GLY A 61 1.16 7.81 7.79
CA GLY A 61 0.48 7.23 8.93
C GLY A 61 -0.77 6.44 8.59
N ASP A 62 -1.34 6.63 7.39
CA ASP A 62 -2.53 5.87 6.97
C ASP A 62 -2.15 4.46 6.56
N ILE A 63 -3.06 3.52 6.83
CA ILE A 63 -2.89 2.11 6.50
C ILE A 63 -3.92 1.75 5.42
N LEU A 64 -3.44 1.11 4.37
CA LEU A 64 -4.30 0.59 3.31
C LEU A 64 -4.26 -0.94 3.29
N THR A 65 -5.36 -1.54 2.89
CA THR A 65 -5.44 -2.98 2.68
C THR A 65 -6.02 -3.25 1.31
N MET A 66 -5.55 -4.33 0.68
CA MET A 66 -6.08 -4.75 -0.62
C MET A 66 -6.12 -6.27 -0.65
N ALA A 67 -7.32 -6.83 -0.80
CA ALA A 67 -7.50 -8.27 -0.85
C ALA A 67 -6.93 -8.84 -2.14
N ARG A 68 -6.44 -10.08 -2.08
CA ARG A 68 -5.99 -10.78 -3.29
C ARG A 68 -7.08 -10.80 -4.35
N GLY A 69 -6.68 -10.60 -5.60
CA GLY A 69 -7.59 -10.63 -6.73
C GLY A 69 -8.47 -9.39 -6.90
N CYS A 70 -8.37 -8.40 -6.01
CA CYS A 70 -9.16 -7.18 -6.12
C CYS A 70 -8.54 -6.22 -7.13
N PRO A 71 -9.22 -5.89 -8.24
CA PRO A 71 -8.70 -4.94 -9.21
C PRO A 71 -8.66 -3.53 -8.64
N HIS A 72 -7.57 -2.82 -8.87
CA HIS A 72 -7.41 -1.45 -8.39
C HIS A 72 -6.44 -0.67 -9.26
N THR A 73 -6.53 0.66 -9.19
CA THR A 73 -5.55 1.57 -9.80
C THR A 73 -4.81 2.30 -8.69
N GLU A 74 -3.61 2.77 -9.01
CA GLU A 74 -2.78 3.53 -8.07
C GLU A 74 -2.31 4.81 -8.74
N THR A 75 -2.45 5.94 -8.05
CA THR A 75 -1.99 7.24 -8.55
C THR A 75 -1.12 7.89 -7.49
N PHE A 76 0.05 8.36 -7.92
CA PHE A 76 1.02 9.05 -7.07
C PHE A 76 1.18 10.48 -7.54
N GLY A 77 1.23 11.42 -6.59
CA GLY A 77 1.53 12.83 -6.90
C GLY A 77 3.01 13.05 -7.18
N PRO A 78 3.42 14.32 -7.38
CA PRO A 78 4.84 14.63 -7.72
C PRO A 78 5.84 14.14 -6.69
N GLU A 79 5.50 14.09 -5.40
CA GLU A 79 6.38 13.62 -4.34
C GLU A 79 6.54 12.11 -4.32
N GLY A 80 5.69 11.38 -5.04
CA GLY A 80 5.67 9.93 -4.95
C GLY A 80 5.24 9.43 -3.58
N ALA A 81 5.73 8.26 -3.17
CA ALA A 81 5.43 7.71 -1.86
C ALA A 81 6.48 6.70 -1.42
N VAL A 82 6.65 6.59 -0.09
CA VAL A 82 7.40 5.51 0.54
C VAL A 82 6.41 4.76 1.42
N THR A 83 6.35 3.44 1.25
CA THR A 83 5.41 2.59 1.98
C THR A 83 6.13 1.39 2.60
N LEU A 84 5.66 0.99 3.77
CA LEU A 84 6.05 -0.31 4.35
C LEU A 84 4.95 -1.29 4.00
N VAL A 85 5.27 -2.31 3.22
CA VAL A 85 4.29 -3.20 2.59
C VAL A 85 4.44 -4.62 3.13
N GLY A 86 3.33 -5.17 3.63
CA GLY A 86 3.22 -6.58 3.94
C GLY A 86 2.43 -7.30 2.85
N ARG A 87 2.90 -8.47 2.46
CA ARG A 87 2.21 -9.35 1.52
C ARG A 87 1.98 -10.70 2.17
N LYS A 88 0.77 -11.22 2.02
CA LYS A 88 0.41 -12.54 2.53
C LYS A 88 0.06 -13.42 1.35
N HIS A 89 0.96 -14.32 1.03
CA HIS A 89 0.82 -15.25 -0.09
C HIS A 89 -0.02 -16.52 0.26
#